data_a8d118ec39857a840faf4ce7925b8125
#
_entry.id   a8d118ec39857a840faf4ce7925b8125
#
_cell.length_a   1.000
_cell.length_b   1.000
_cell.length_c   1.000
_cell.angle_alpha   90.00
_cell.angle_beta   90.00
_cell.angle_gamma   90.00
#
_symmetry.space_group_name_H-M   'P 1'
#
loop_
_entity.id
_entity.type
_entity.pdbx_description
1 polymer ?
#
loop_
_entity_poly.entity_id
_entity_poly.type
_entity_poly.pdbx_seq_one_letter_code
_entity_poly.pdbx_strand_id
1 'polypeptide(L)'
;MLLDNPIWKGRLQNVGILTTEECFAYGITGPSLRASGYEWDLRKSQPYSGIENYDFEIPVLNEGDVFARWRVKVLEIFESLKIVEQAMEKMPKGPYKVQDKKITPPPRKRLDESMEALIHHFKIYTEGFKVPEGDAYVAIESPRGELGCYIVSDGSSKPYRMHVRGPSFCNLQALPVIMTDSPIADAVAAIASLDPVIGDVDR
;
A
#
# COMPACT_ATOMS: atom_id res chain seq x y z
N MET A 1 6.05 -9.61 -23.81
CA MET A 1 6.34 -8.67 -24.91
C MET A 1 7.39 -7.60 -24.55
N LEU A 2 7.28 -6.85 -23.46
CA LEU A 2 8.35 -5.92 -23.02
C LEU A 2 9.52 -6.64 -22.34
N LEU A 3 9.28 -7.74 -21.64
CA LEU A 3 10.28 -8.52 -20.92
C LEU A 3 11.45 -8.98 -21.79
N ASP A 4 11.21 -9.26 -23.08
CA ASP A 4 12.21 -9.78 -24.01
C ASP A 4 12.71 -8.76 -25.02
N ASN A 5 12.23 -7.51 -24.90
CA ASN A 5 12.67 -6.43 -25.77
C ASN A 5 14.12 -6.02 -25.41
N PRO A 6 15.09 -6.17 -26.33
CA PRO A 6 16.49 -5.86 -26.06
C PRO A 6 16.74 -4.36 -25.81
N ILE A 7 15.95 -3.48 -26.42
CA ILE A 7 16.06 -2.03 -26.22
C ILE A 7 15.62 -1.70 -24.79
N TRP A 8 14.50 -2.30 -24.33
CA TRP A 8 13.98 -2.13 -22.97
C TRP A 8 14.99 -2.63 -21.93
N LYS A 9 15.50 -3.85 -22.11
CA LYS A 9 16.54 -4.42 -21.24
C LYS A 9 17.80 -3.53 -21.22
N GLY A 10 18.35 -3.20 -22.38
CA GLY A 10 19.56 -2.39 -22.48
C GLY A 10 19.44 -0.98 -21.90
N ARG A 11 18.20 -0.45 -21.79
CA ARG A 11 17.94 0.87 -21.21
C ARG A 11 17.76 0.86 -19.69
N LEU A 12 17.38 -0.26 -19.10
CA LEU A 12 16.99 -0.37 -17.68
C LEU A 12 17.91 -1.25 -16.83
N GLN A 13 18.65 -2.17 -17.44
CA GLN A 13 19.58 -3.03 -16.73
C GLN A 13 20.81 -2.25 -16.27
N ASN A 14 21.28 -2.52 -15.07
CA ASN A 14 22.42 -1.86 -14.42
C ASN A 14 22.23 -0.34 -14.24
N VAL A 15 21.00 0.16 -14.27
CA VAL A 15 20.69 1.57 -14.04
C VAL A 15 20.04 1.71 -12.67
N GLY A 16 20.49 2.70 -11.88
CA GLY A 16 19.92 3.04 -10.59
C GLY A 16 19.88 1.86 -9.61
N ILE A 17 21.02 1.23 -9.40
CA ILE A 17 21.16 0.07 -8.50
C ILE A 17 20.99 0.53 -7.06
N LEU A 18 20.25 -0.24 -6.28
CA LEU A 18 20.09 -0.12 -4.83
C LEU A 18 20.49 -1.44 -4.19
N THR A 19 21.39 -1.38 -3.24
CA THR A 19 21.76 -2.52 -2.39
C THR A 19 20.75 -2.70 -1.26
N THR A 20 20.70 -3.90 -0.69
CA THR A 20 19.86 -4.20 0.48
C THR A 20 20.21 -3.30 1.67
N GLU A 21 21.49 -3.02 1.89
CA GLU A 21 21.97 -2.15 2.97
C GLU A 21 21.48 -0.72 2.82
N GLU A 22 21.53 -0.18 1.60
CA GLU A 22 20.98 1.14 1.30
C GLU A 22 19.48 1.18 1.46
N CYS A 23 18.76 0.13 1.05
CA CYS A 23 17.33 0.03 1.27
C CYS A 23 16.99 0.12 2.76
N PHE A 24 17.72 -0.56 3.64
CA PHE A 24 17.53 -0.45 5.09
C PHE A 24 17.87 0.94 5.63
N ALA A 25 18.96 1.53 5.18
CA ALA A 25 19.41 2.85 5.62
C ALA A 25 18.37 3.95 5.32
N TYR A 26 17.68 3.85 4.18
CA TYR A 26 16.64 4.80 3.76
C TYR A 26 15.21 4.37 4.13
N GLY A 27 15.02 3.22 4.78
CA GLY A 27 13.72 2.69 5.15
C GLY A 27 12.84 2.34 3.94
N ILE A 28 13.46 1.89 2.86
CA ILE A 28 12.78 1.45 1.63
C ILE A 28 12.12 0.11 1.88
N THR A 29 10.88 -0.04 1.41
CA THR A 29 10.08 -1.25 1.56
C THR A 29 9.41 -1.62 0.22
N GLY A 30 8.71 -2.75 0.19
CA GLY A 30 7.93 -3.18 -0.95
C GLY A 30 8.76 -3.67 -2.14
N PRO A 31 8.27 -3.46 -3.37
CA PRO A 31 8.92 -3.96 -4.58
C PRO A 31 10.38 -3.54 -4.75
N SER A 32 10.74 -2.35 -4.27
CA SER A 32 12.11 -1.84 -4.35
C SER A 32 13.06 -2.63 -3.46
N LEU A 33 12.65 -2.97 -2.24
CA LEU A 33 13.42 -3.82 -1.33
C LEU A 33 13.51 -5.26 -1.85
N ARG A 34 12.39 -5.80 -2.36
CA ARG A 34 12.36 -7.16 -2.94
C ARG A 34 13.19 -7.29 -4.21
N ALA A 35 13.33 -6.21 -4.97
CA ALA A 35 14.24 -6.17 -6.13
C ALA A 35 15.74 -6.20 -5.75
N SER A 36 16.07 -5.84 -4.51
CA SER A 36 17.42 -5.84 -3.95
C SER A 36 17.77 -7.12 -3.16
N GLY A 37 16.92 -8.15 -3.23
CA GLY A 37 17.21 -9.47 -2.68
C GLY A 37 16.63 -9.76 -1.30
N TYR A 38 15.83 -8.88 -0.72
CA TYR A 38 15.26 -9.12 0.60
C TYR A 38 13.78 -9.46 0.55
N GLU A 39 13.43 -10.67 1.01
CA GLU A 39 12.06 -11.19 1.06
C GLU A 39 11.30 -10.60 2.26
N TRP A 40 10.72 -9.40 2.07
CA TRP A 40 9.89 -8.75 3.07
C TRP A 40 8.53 -8.36 2.49
N ASP A 41 7.48 -8.90 3.11
CA ASP A 41 6.09 -8.57 2.77
C ASP A 41 5.22 -8.70 4.02
N LEU A 42 4.52 -7.63 4.38
CA LEU A 42 3.66 -7.59 5.56
C LEU A 42 2.50 -8.59 5.49
N ARG A 43 2.05 -8.94 4.29
CA ARG A 43 1.00 -9.93 4.09
C ARG A 43 1.40 -11.34 4.55
N LYS A 44 2.69 -11.63 4.60
CA LYS A 44 3.25 -12.91 5.12
C LYS A 44 3.82 -12.77 6.52
N SER A 45 4.53 -11.67 6.82
CA SER A 45 5.20 -11.48 8.11
C SER A 45 4.26 -11.05 9.24
N GLN A 46 3.24 -10.25 8.91
CA GLN A 46 2.23 -9.74 9.84
C GLN A 46 0.85 -9.76 9.16
N PRO A 47 0.26 -10.94 8.94
CA PRO A 47 -0.99 -11.08 8.20
C PRO A 47 -2.12 -10.25 8.80
N TYR A 48 -2.94 -9.66 7.96
CA TYR A 48 -4.09 -8.84 8.32
C TYR A 48 -5.29 -9.16 7.44
N SER A 49 -6.49 -8.86 7.93
CA SER A 49 -7.76 -8.98 7.17
C SER A 49 -8.02 -10.35 6.53
N GLY A 50 -7.44 -11.42 7.08
CA GLY A 50 -7.65 -12.78 6.58
C GLY A 50 -6.81 -13.15 5.36
N ILE A 51 -5.75 -12.37 5.04
CA ILE A 51 -4.87 -12.63 3.89
C ILE A 51 -4.11 -13.96 4.02
N GLU A 52 -3.93 -14.45 5.23
CA GLU A 52 -3.34 -15.75 5.55
C GLU A 52 -4.09 -16.95 4.96
N ASN A 53 -5.36 -16.75 4.58
CA ASN A 53 -6.19 -17.78 3.97
C ASN A 53 -5.98 -17.95 2.46
N TYR A 54 -5.13 -17.09 1.87
CA TYR A 54 -4.83 -17.11 0.45
C TYR A 54 -3.41 -17.60 0.18
N ASP A 55 -3.27 -18.36 -0.89
CA ASP A 55 -1.98 -18.87 -1.35
C ASP A 55 -1.42 -17.94 -2.44
N PHE A 56 -0.21 -17.42 -2.19
CA PHE A 56 0.55 -16.57 -3.10
C PHE A 56 2.03 -16.60 -2.75
N GLU A 57 2.88 -16.28 -3.71
CA GLU A 57 4.32 -16.19 -3.54
C GLU A 57 4.80 -14.74 -3.49
N ILE A 58 5.97 -14.52 -2.88
CA ILE A 58 6.62 -13.21 -2.84
C ILE A 58 7.74 -13.21 -3.88
N PRO A 59 7.60 -12.46 -5.00
CA PRO A 59 8.67 -12.38 -5.99
C PRO A 59 9.85 -11.56 -5.45
N VAL A 60 11.05 -12.15 -5.52
CA VAL A 60 12.31 -11.54 -5.08
C VAL A 60 13.32 -11.64 -6.22
N LEU A 61 14.07 -10.57 -6.47
CA LEU A 61 15.17 -10.48 -7.40
C LEU A 61 16.39 -9.87 -6.69
N ASN A 62 17.60 -10.06 -7.22
CA ASN A 62 18.83 -9.67 -6.52
C ASN A 62 19.59 -8.54 -7.23
N GLU A 63 19.17 -8.14 -8.43
CA GLU A 63 19.89 -7.19 -9.26
C GLU A 63 19.80 -5.74 -8.73
N GLY A 64 18.75 -5.39 -8.01
CA GLY A 64 18.54 -4.08 -7.40
C GLY A 64 18.39 -2.89 -8.37
N ASP A 65 18.36 -3.14 -9.67
CA ASP A 65 18.32 -2.13 -10.71
C ASP A 65 16.87 -1.74 -11.11
N VAL A 66 16.72 -0.79 -12.01
CA VAL A 66 15.43 -0.35 -12.55
C VAL A 66 14.67 -1.50 -13.20
N PHE A 67 15.37 -2.38 -13.93
CA PHE A 67 14.75 -3.53 -14.58
C PHE A 67 14.21 -4.55 -13.57
N ALA A 68 14.96 -4.84 -12.52
CA ALA A 68 14.53 -5.73 -11.44
C ALA A 68 13.30 -5.17 -10.71
N ARG A 69 13.29 -3.88 -10.34
CA ARG A 69 12.11 -3.24 -9.72
C ARG A 69 10.86 -3.32 -10.59
N TRP A 70 11.01 -3.07 -11.89
CA TRP A 70 9.91 -3.22 -12.83
C TRP A 70 9.43 -4.68 -12.93
N ARG A 71 10.37 -5.63 -13.02
CA ARG A 71 10.06 -7.06 -13.14
C ARG A 71 9.35 -7.62 -11.90
N VAL A 72 9.77 -7.24 -10.69
CA VAL A 72 9.10 -7.61 -9.44
C VAL A 72 7.64 -7.14 -9.48
N LYS A 73 7.37 -5.89 -9.85
CA LYS A 73 5.99 -5.36 -9.95
C LYS A 73 5.11 -6.14 -10.93
N VAL A 74 5.69 -6.56 -12.07
CA VAL A 74 4.95 -7.39 -13.04
C VAL A 74 4.62 -8.77 -12.46
N LEU A 75 5.56 -9.40 -11.75
CA LEU A 75 5.32 -10.67 -11.08
C LEU A 75 4.27 -10.55 -9.97
N GLU A 76 4.30 -9.48 -9.20
CA GLU A 76 3.30 -9.20 -8.17
C GLU A 76 1.87 -9.00 -8.72
N ILE A 77 1.71 -8.55 -9.95
CA ILE A 77 0.40 -8.49 -10.61
C ILE A 77 -0.18 -9.90 -10.77
N PHE A 78 0.62 -10.88 -11.18
CA PHE A 78 0.15 -12.27 -11.32
C PHE A 78 -0.22 -12.87 -9.97
N GLU A 79 0.57 -12.63 -8.92
CA GLU A 79 0.24 -13.09 -7.57
C GLU A 79 -1.03 -12.41 -7.03
N SER A 80 -1.21 -11.13 -7.31
CA SER A 80 -2.44 -10.41 -6.95
C SER A 80 -3.67 -10.98 -7.66
N LEU A 81 -3.56 -11.38 -8.92
CA LEU A 81 -4.64 -12.04 -9.65
C LEU A 81 -5.01 -13.39 -9.02
N LYS A 82 -4.03 -14.20 -8.59
CA LYS A 82 -4.29 -15.46 -7.85
C LYS A 82 -5.07 -15.21 -6.56
N ILE A 83 -4.73 -14.15 -5.81
CA ILE A 83 -5.47 -13.78 -4.60
C ILE A 83 -6.90 -13.40 -4.94
N VAL A 84 -7.13 -12.62 -6.00
CA VAL A 84 -8.48 -12.20 -6.43
C VAL A 84 -9.33 -13.41 -6.83
N GLU A 85 -8.78 -14.35 -7.60
CA GLU A 85 -9.49 -15.58 -7.98
C GLU A 85 -9.90 -16.39 -6.74
N GLN A 86 -8.98 -16.64 -5.82
CA GLN A 86 -9.27 -17.34 -4.57
C GLN A 86 -10.29 -16.60 -3.70
N ALA A 87 -10.21 -15.28 -3.64
CA ALA A 87 -11.16 -14.46 -2.88
C ALA A 87 -12.59 -14.55 -3.46
N MET A 88 -12.71 -14.55 -4.78
CA MET A 88 -14.01 -14.70 -5.44
C MET A 88 -14.63 -16.09 -5.18
N GLU A 89 -13.81 -17.13 -5.20
CA GLU A 89 -14.27 -18.52 -4.93
C GLU A 89 -14.67 -18.71 -3.46
N LYS A 90 -13.89 -18.15 -2.53
CA LYS A 90 -14.08 -18.31 -1.08
C LYS A 90 -15.02 -17.28 -0.45
N MET A 91 -15.57 -16.35 -1.22
CA MET A 91 -16.39 -15.25 -0.69
C MET A 91 -17.64 -15.77 0.03
N PRO A 92 -17.79 -15.56 1.35
CA PRO A 92 -18.95 -16.02 2.10
C PRO A 92 -20.19 -15.20 1.75
N LYS A 93 -21.36 -15.87 1.78
CA LYS A 93 -22.65 -15.18 1.70
C LYS A 93 -22.99 -14.62 3.07
N GLY A 94 -23.46 -13.37 3.13
CA GLY A 94 -23.86 -12.78 4.40
C GLY A 94 -23.89 -11.26 4.40
N PRO A 95 -24.10 -10.64 5.56
CA PRO A 95 -24.07 -9.20 5.69
C PRO A 95 -22.64 -8.68 5.46
N TYR A 96 -22.51 -7.67 4.58
CA TYR A 96 -21.24 -7.07 4.20
C TYR A 96 -20.89 -5.80 5.01
N LYS A 97 -21.74 -5.43 5.97
CA LYS A 97 -21.54 -4.27 6.84
C LYS A 97 -22.09 -4.49 8.24
N VAL A 98 -21.56 -3.75 9.20
CA VAL A 98 -22.03 -3.76 10.59
C VAL A 98 -23.49 -3.31 10.66
N GLN A 99 -24.29 -4.00 11.49
CA GLN A 99 -25.72 -3.72 11.66
C GLN A 99 -26.02 -2.65 12.73
N ASP A 100 -24.99 -2.13 13.41
CA ASP A 100 -25.17 -1.08 14.40
C ASP A 100 -25.56 0.24 13.71
N LYS A 101 -26.76 0.72 14.04
CA LYS A 101 -27.34 1.95 13.49
C LYS A 101 -26.58 3.23 13.91
N LYS A 102 -25.74 3.14 14.94
CA LYS A 102 -24.90 4.27 15.39
C LYS A 102 -23.67 4.46 14.53
N ILE A 103 -23.24 3.41 13.83
CA ILE A 103 -22.04 3.38 12.99
C ILE A 103 -22.41 3.36 11.51
N THR A 104 -23.40 2.55 11.15
CA THR A 104 -23.82 2.34 9.76
C THR A 104 -24.99 3.24 9.40
N PRO A 105 -24.88 4.10 8.37
CA PRO A 105 -26.01 4.94 7.94
C PRO A 105 -27.19 4.08 7.45
N PRO A 106 -28.43 4.51 7.70
CA PRO A 106 -29.62 3.81 7.25
C PRO A 106 -29.73 3.79 5.72
N PRO A 107 -30.44 2.82 5.13
CA PRO A 107 -30.74 2.82 3.70
C PRO A 107 -31.46 4.09 3.26
N ARG A 108 -31.10 4.65 2.10
CA ARG A 108 -31.65 5.90 1.61
C ARG A 108 -33.19 5.95 1.56
N LYS A 109 -33.83 4.86 1.16
CA LYS A 109 -35.30 4.74 1.14
C LYS A 109 -35.96 4.97 2.51
N ARG A 110 -35.29 4.61 3.60
CA ARG A 110 -35.84 4.78 4.96
C ARG A 110 -35.75 6.23 5.46
N LEU A 111 -34.99 7.09 4.82
CA LEU A 111 -34.87 8.50 5.22
C LEU A 111 -36.19 9.27 5.01
N ASP A 112 -36.95 8.88 4.00
CA ASP A 112 -38.25 9.51 3.67
C ASP A 112 -39.41 8.90 4.48
N GLU A 113 -39.23 7.69 5.04
CA GLU A 113 -40.28 6.94 5.73
C GLU A 113 -40.18 7.01 7.26
N SER A 114 -39.00 7.30 7.81
CA SER A 114 -38.73 7.21 9.25
C SER A 114 -37.91 8.41 9.75
N MET A 115 -38.51 9.18 10.66
CA MET A 115 -37.84 10.29 11.35
C MET A 115 -36.59 9.82 12.13
N GLU A 116 -36.65 8.62 12.76
CA GLU A 116 -35.52 8.03 13.47
C GLU A 116 -34.34 7.77 12.53
N ALA A 117 -34.61 7.23 11.32
CA ALA A 117 -33.57 6.99 10.32
C ALA A 117 -32.94 8.31 9.85
N LEU A 118 -33.73 9.37 9.67
CA LEU A 118 -33.24 10.70 9.30
C LEU A 118 -32.33 11.28 10.38
N ILE A 119 -32.70 11.16 11.66
CA ILE A 119 -31.90 11.63 12.80
C ILE A 119 -30.57 10.85 12.88
N HIS A 120 -30.58 9.53 12.74
CA HIS A 120 -29.37 8.73 12.73
C HIS A 120 -28.44 9.11 11.57
N HIS A 121 -28.99 9.28 10.37
CA HIS A 121 -28.25 9.74 9.22
C HIS A 121 -27.59 11.09 9.47
N PHE A 122 -28.38 12.07 9.92
CA PHE A 122 -27.88 13.42 10.21
C PHE A 122 -26.74 13.40 11.24
N LYS A 123 -26.91 12.68 12.35
CA LYS A 123 -25.89 12.59 13.40
C LYS A 123 -24.59 11.92 12.92
N ILE A 124 -24.70 10.83 12.15
CA ILE A 124 -23.50 10.14 11.63
C ILE A 124 -22.68 11.06 10.71
N TYR A 125 -23.35 11.85 9.86
CA TYR A 125 -22.65 12.71 8.91
C TYR A 125 -22.19 14.05 9.49
N THR A 126 -22.81 14.56 10.55
CA THR A 126 -22.43 15.84 11.18
C THR A 126 -21.48 15.65 12.37
N GLU A 127 -21.76 14.68 13.24
CA GLU A 127 -21.01 14.47 14.48
C GLU A 127 -20.02 13.28 14.34
N GLY A 128 -20.32 12.29 13.48
CA GLY A 128 -19.60 11.02 13.43
C GLY A 128 -19.92 10.10 14.60
N PHE A 129 -19.17 9.01 14.72
CA PHE A 129 -19.24 8.10 15.86
C PHE A 129 -18.01 8.27 16.74
N LYS A 130 -18.18 8.07 18.05
CA LYS A 130 -17.07 8.16 19.00
C LYS A 130 -16.25 6.88 18.99
N VAL A 131 -14.94 7.04 19.07
CA VAL A 131 -13.97 5.95 19.18
C VAL A 131 -13.43 5.92 20.61
N PRO A 132 -13.24 4.74 21.25
CA PRO A 132 -12.63 4.66 22.59
C PRO A 132 -11.26 5.37 22.66
N GLU A 133 -10.92 5.87 23.84
CA GLU A 133 -9.58 6.45 24.09
C GLU A 133 -8.49 5.39 23.94
N GLY A 134 -7.40 5.78 23.31
CA GLY A 134 -6.24 4.90 23.10
C GLY A 134 -5.49 5.29 21.84
N ASP A 135 -4.43 4.53 21.58
CA ASP A 135 -3.63 4.68 20.38
C ASP A 135 -3.48 3.34 19.65
N ALA A 136 -3.28 3.41 18.35
CA ALA A 136 -3.07 2.25 17.50
C ALA A 136 -2.13 2.58 16.34
N TYR A 137 -1.21 1.67 16.05
CA TYR A 137 -0.43 1.65 14.82
C TYR A 137 -0.78 0.42 14.01
N VAL A 138 -1.11 0.63 12.75
CA VAL A 138 -1.38 -0.46 11.79
C VAL A 138 -0.61 -0.19 10.53
N ALA A 139 0.15 -1.19 10.08
CA ALA A 139 0.84 -1.18 8.80
C ALA A 139 0.22 -2.20 7.85
N ILE A 140 0.15 -1.86 6.58
CA ILE A 140 -0.32 -2.73 5.50
C ILE A 140 0.66 -2.71 4.34
N GLU A 141 0.69 -3.78 3.57
CA GLU A 141 1.46 -3.83 2.32
C GLU A 141 0.69 -3.11 1.22
N SER A 142 1.22 -1.99 0.78
CA SER A 142 0.74 -1.25 -0.39
C SER A 142 1.55 -1.64 -1.63
N PRO A 143 1.06 -1.41 -2.86
CA PRO A 143 1.81 -1.71 -4.08
C PRO A 143 3.20 -1.04 -4.18
N ARG A 144 3.45 -0.04 -3.36
CA ARG A 144 4.73 0.70 -3.32
C ARG A 144 5.59 0.38 -2.10
N GLY A 145 5.01 -0.35 -1.14
CA GLY A 145 5.67 -0.75 0.09
C GLY A 145 4.78 -0.57 1.31
N GLU A 146 5.38 -0.53 2.48
CA GLU A 146 4.67 -0.41 3.75
C GLU A 146 3.97 0.94 3.89
N LEU A 147 2.64 0.92 3.99
CA LEU A 147 1.82 2.06 4.37
C LEU A 147 1.40 1.89 5.84
N GLY A 148 1.88 2.76 6.71
CA GLY A 148 1.57 2.74 8.15
C GLY A 148 0.67 3.90 8.56
N CYS A 149 -0.24 3.66 9.48
CA CYS A 149 -1.07 4.69 10.08
C CYS A 149 -1.02 4.59 11.60
N TYR A 150 -0.57 5.66 12.26
CA TYR A 150 -0.63 5.82 13.70
C TYR A 150 -1.72 6.81 14.06
N ILE A 151 -2.65 6.40 14.91
CA ILE A 151 -3.80 7.20 15.31
C ILE A 151 -3.88 7.23 16.84
N VAL A 152 -4.15 8.42 17.38
CA VAL A 152 -4.45 8.63 18.80
C VAL A 152 -5.88 9.14 18.91
N SER A 153 -6.70 8.47 19.73
CA SER A 153 -8.07 8.85 20.05
C SER A 153 -8.18 9.36 21.48
N ASP A 154 -8.90 10.46 21.68
CA ASP A 154 -9.26 11.04 22.98
C ASP A 154 -10.73 10.75 23.38
N GLY A 155 -11.36 9.78 22.73
CA GLY A 155 -12.78 9.47 22.94
C GLY A 155 -13.76 10.33 22.13
N SER A 156 -13.27 11.27 21.33
CA SER A 156 -14.09 12.09 20.45
C SER A 156 -14.39 11.38 19.11
N SER A 157 -15.12 12.06 18.23
CA SER A 157 -15.39 11.55 16.86
C SER A 157 -14.28 11.91 15.85
N LYS A 158 -13.27 12.64 16.29
CA LYS A 158 -12.12 13.02 15.46
C LYS A 158 -10.84 12.53 16.13
N PRO A 159 -9.85 12.06 15.39
CA PRO A 159 -8.58 11.67 15.98
C PRO A 159 -7.90 12.91 16.60
N TYR A 160 -7.37 12.75 17.83
CA TYR A 160 -6.55 13.78 18.47
C TYR A 160 -5.24 13.99 17.70
N ARG A 161 -4.63 12.90 17.22
CA ARG A 161 -3.43 12.93 16.39
C ARG A 161 -3.46 11.79 15.39
N MET A 162 -2.97 12.06 14.17
CA MET A 162 -2.80 11.06 13.13
C MET A 162 -1.45 11.29 12.44
N HIS A 163 -0.72 10.20 12.19
CA HIS A 163 0.49 10.22 11.39
C HIS A 163 0.44 9.07 10.38
N VAL A 164 0.70 9.39 9.12
CA VAL A 164 0.74 8.41 8.02
C VAL A 164 2.18 8.24 7.57
N ARG A 165 2.69 7.01 7.59
CA ARG A 165 3.96 6.65 6.96
C ARG A 165 3.67 6.26 5.51
N GLY A 166 4.04 7.12 4.58
CA GLY A 166 3.92 6.85 3.16
C GLY A 166 5.18 6.17 2.61
N PRO A 167 5.05 5.06 1.86
CA PRO A 167 6.20 4.39 1.26
C PRO A 167 6.89 5.24 0.19
N SER A 168 6.15 6.02 -0.59
CA SER A 168 6.71 6.87 -1.66
C SER A 168 7.67 7.93 -1.12
N PHE A 169 7.35 8.52 0.03
CA PHE A 169 8.21 9.50 0.70
C PHE A 169 9.57 8.89 1.07
N CYS A 170 9.56 7.70 1.68
CA CYS A 170 10.78 6.98 2.03
C CYS A 170 11.58 6.55 0.79
N ASN A 171 10.89 6.00 -0.22
CA ASN A 171 11.53 5.54 -1.45
C ASN A 171 12.22 6.66 -2.22
N LEU A 172 11.62 7.88 -2.26
CA LEU A 172 12.22 9.03 -2.94
C LEU A 172 13.52 9.53 -2.27
N GLN A 173 13.74 9.24 -1.00
CA GLN A 173 14.99 9.62 -0.32
C GLN A 173 16.22 8.90 -0.90
N ALA A 174 16.04 7.75 -1.55
CA ALA A 174 17.13 7.06 -2.24
C ALA A 174 17.51 7.67 -3.59
N LEU A 175 16.73 8.63 -4.10
CA LEU A 175 16.96 9.21 -5.42
C LEU A 175 18.39 9.76 -5.62
N PRO A 176 19.00 10.50 -4.69
CA PRO A 176 20.39 10.95 -4.82
C PRO A 176 21.38 9.80 -5.00
N VAL A 177 21.17 8.67 -4.31
CA VAL A 177 22.04 7.48 -4.38
C VAL A 177 21.95 6.83 -5.76
N ILE A 178 20.73 6.51 -6.21
CA ILE A 178 20.53 5.86 -7.51
C ILE A 178 20.85 6.73 -8.72
N MET A 179 21.02 8.04 -8.50
CA MET A 179 21.39 9.01 -9.54
C MET A 179 22.90 9.32 -9.56
N THR A 180 23.65 8.89 -8.55
CA THR A 180 25.10 9.11 -8.50
C THR A 180 25.77 8.39 -9.67
N ASP A 181 26.66 9.07 -10.35
CA ASP A 181 27.43 8.58 -11.52
C ASP A 181 26.57 8.12 -12.71
N SER A 182 25.28 8.52 -12.74
CA SER A 182 24.35 8.17 -13.81
C SER A 182 24.13 9.34 -14.78
N PRO A 183 23.93 9.08 -16.09
CA PRO A 183 23.51 10.10 -17.04
C PRO A 183 22.16 10.73 -16.63
N ILE A 184 21.98 12.02 -16.88
CA ILE A 184 20.71 12.73 -16.62
C ILE A 184 19.53 12.03 -17.33
N ALA A 185 19.77 11.41 -18.48
CA ALA A 185 18.75 10.66 -19.20
C ALA A 185 18.19 9.44 -18.40
N ASP A 186 18.94 8.91 -17.44
CA ASP A 186 18.53 7.80 -16.59
C ASP A 186 17.63 8.25 -15.42
N ALA A 187 17.62 9.55 -15.11
CA ALA A 187 16.80 10.12 -14.04
C ALA A 187 15.32 9.76 -14.19
N VAL A 188 14.79 9.85 -15.41
CA VAL A 188 13.39 9.53 -15.69
C VAL A 188 13.09 8.06 -15.40
N ALA A 189 13.98 7.16 -15.82
CA ALA A 189 13.83 5.72 -15.57
C ALA A 189 13.96 5.39 -14.07
N ALA A 190 14.92 6.02 -13.38
CA ALA A 190 15.14 5.86 -11.94
C ALA A 190 13.90 6.30 -11.14
N ILE A 191 13.39 7.51 -11.38
CA ILE A 191 12.20 8.05 -10.71
C ILE A 191 10.98 7.16 -11.00
N ALA A 192 10.75 6.82 -12.27
CA ALA A 192 9.63 5.97 -12.66
C ALA A 192 9.68 4.58 -12.02
N SER A 193 10.88 4.03 -11.77
CA SER A 193 11.04 2.72 -11.13
C SER A 193 10.62 2.72 -9.66
N LEU A 194 10.79 3.84 -8.95
CA LEU A 194 10.33 4.01 -7.57
C LEU A 194 8.82 4.20 -7.48
N ASP A 195 8.18 4.58 -8.59
CA ASP A 195 6.72 4.72 -8.73
C ASP A 195 6.12 5.66 -7.66
N PRO A 196 6.60 6.91 -7.52
CA PRO A 196 6.12 7.80 -6.49
C PRO A 196 4.69 8.26 -6.77
N VAL A 197 3.85 8.27 -5.73
CA VAL A 197 2.52 8.87 -5.75
C VAL A 197 2.60 10.21 -5.04
N ILE A 198 2.30 11.30 -5.75
CA ILE A 198 2.45 12.67 -5.21
C ILE A 198 1.58 12.86 -3.96
N GLY A 199 0.35 12.34 -3.94
CA GLY A 199 -0.52 12.41 -2.78
C GLY A 199 0.00 11.67 -1.53
N ASP A 200 0.82 10.63 -1.71
CA ASP A 200 1.51 9.93 -0.62
C ASP A 200 2.77 10.68 -0.16
N VAL A 201 3.39 11.43 -1.03
CA VAL A 201 4.57 12.27 -0.71
C VAL A 201 4.15 13.55 0.02
N ASP A 202 3.10 14.21 -0.44
CA ASP A 202 2.61 15.48 0.09
C ASP A 202 1.81 15.34 1.41
N ARG A 203 1.09 14.25 1.59
CA ARG A 203 0.25 13.89 2.77
C ARG A 203 -0.78 14.91 3.19
#